data_9188e8c61c901a5f0eeba3dd09e34556
#
_entry.id   9188e8c61c901a5f0eeba3dd09e34556
#
_cell.length_a   1.000
_cell.length_b   1.000
_cell.length_c   1.000
_cell.angle_alpha   90.00
_cell.angle_beta   90.00
_cell.angle_gamma   90.00
#
_symmetry.space_group_name_H-M   'P 1'
#
loop_
_entity.id
_entity.type
_entity.pdbx_description
1 polymer ?
#
loop_
_entity_poly.entity_id
_entity_poly.type
_entity_poly.pdbx_seq_one_letter_code
_entity_poly.pdbx_strand_id
1 'polypeptide(L)' 'MEEIIIDTEFIKLDSLLKYAAVVQTGADAKFFISEGLVLVDGEVETRRGRKIYDGMTVRVLADEEVNLIVKKR' A
#
# COMPACT_ATOMS: atom_id res chain seq x y z
N MET A 1 -2.46 10.01 9.25
CA MET A 1 -1.86 8.86 8.55
C MET A 1 -2.09 7.61 9.37
N GLU A 2 -2.61 6.57 8.74
CA GLU A 2 -2.93 5.33 9.44
C GLU A 2 -1.69 4.45 9.57
N GLU A 3 -1.43 3.94 10.77
CA GLU A 3 -0.29 3.03 11.00
C GLU A 3 -0.72 1.59 10.74
N ILE A 4 0.06 0.89 9.93
CA ILE A 4 -0.16 -0.52 9.64
C ILE A 4 1.00 -1.31 10.24
N ILE A 5 0.68 -2.13 11.23
CA ILE A 5 1.71 -2.89 11.96
C ILE A 5 1.90 -4.25 11.27
N ILE A 6 3.14 -4.58 10.96
CA ILE A 6 3.49 -5.88 10.36
C ILE A 6 4.48 -6.62 11.26
N ASP A 7 4.47 -7.95 11.17
CA ASP A 7 5.38 -8.81 11.93
C ASP A 7 6.55 -9.31 11.09
N THR A 8 6.52 -9.06 9.79
CA THR A 8 7.53 -9.52 8.83
C THR A 8 8.47 -8.40 8.46
N GLU A 9 9.57 -8.73 7.76
CA GLU A 9 10.52 -7.71 7.31
C GLU A 9 9.89 -6.71 6.34
N PHE A 10 8.96 -7.19 5.52
CA PHE A 10 8.28 -6.36 4.55
C PHE A 10 6.90 -6.92 4.27
N ILE A 11 6.08 -6.13 3.60
CA ILE A 11 4.80 -6.58 3.05
C ILE A 11 4.77 -6.13 1.60
N LYS A 12 4.26 -6.99 0.71
CA LYS A 12 4.11 -6.60 -0.70
C LYS A 12 3.01 -5.57 -0.83
N LEU A 13 3.15 -4.65 -1.78
CA LEU A 13 2.22 -3.52 -1.93
C LEU A 13 0.77 -3.96 -2.08
N ASP A 14 0.50 -4.94 -2.97
CA ASP A 14 -0.87 -5.42 -3.15
C ASP A 14 -1.43 -6.06 -1.88
N SER A 15 -0.61 -6.80 -1.16
CA SER A 15 -1.00 -7.39 0.12
C SER A 15 -1.28 -6.32 1.17
N LEU A 16 -0.49 -5.26 1.18
CA LEU A 16 -0.68 -4.16 2.09
C LEU A 16 -2.05 -3.49 1.90
N LEU A 17 -2.44 -3.25 0.65
CA LEU A 17 -3.72 -2.61 0.37
C LEU A 17 -4.89 -3.47 0.84
N LYS A 18 -4.78 -4.78 0.71
CA LYS A 18 -5.79 -5.71 1.23
C LYS A 18 -5.78 -5.77 2.75
N TYR A 19 -4.59 -5.87 3.32
CA TYR A 19 -4.41 -5.96 4.77
C TYR A 19 -4.95 -4.72 5.49
N ALA A 20 -4.74 -3.55 4.90
CA ALA A 20 -5.24 -2.29 5.45
C ALA A 20 -6.71 -2.03 5.12
N ALA A 21 -7.37 -2.97 4.43
CA ALA A 21 -8.76 -2.87 4.01
C ALA A 21 -9.05 -1.67 3.10
N VAL A 22 -8.03 -1.20 2.38
CA VAL A 22 -8.20 -0.15 1.37
C VAL A 22 -8.95 -0.73 0.17
N VAL A 23 -8.64 -1.99 -0.15
CA VAL A 23 -9.33 -2.74 -1.20
C VAL A 23 -9.75 -4.09 -0.62
N GLN A 24 -10.71 -4.75 -1.28
CA GLN A 24 -11.24 -6.02 -0.80
C GLN A 24 -10.65 -7.23 -1.53
N THR A 25 -10.17 -7.05 -2.75
CA THR A 25 -9.69 -8.16 -3.58
C THR A 25 -8.33 -7.84 -4.19
N GLY A 26 -7.64 -8.90 -4.62
CA GLY A 26 -6.38 -8.73 -5.36
C GLY A 26 -6.57 -8.02 -6.68
N ALA A 27 -7.73 -8.23 -7.33
CA ALA A 27 -8.03 -7.55 -8.59
C ALA A 27 -8.18 -6.04 -8.39
N ASP A 28 -8.81 -5.64 -7.28
CA ASP A 28 -8.93 -4.22 -6.94
C ASP A 28 -7.56 -3.61 -6.68
N ALA A 29 -6.71 -4.32 -5.92
CA ALA A 29 -5.35 -3.86 -5.65
C ALA A 29 -4.58 -3.68 -6.96
N LYS A 30 -4.67 -4.67 -7.85
CA LYS A 30 -4.01 -4.59 -9.16
C LYS A 30 -4.49 -3.38 -9.95
N PHE A 31 -5.79 -3.11 -9.93
CA PHE A 31 -6.36 -1.96 -10.64
C PHE A 31 -5.74 -0.65 -10.15
N PHE A 32 -5.80 -0.40 -8.84
CA PHE A 32 -5.28 0.85 -8.29
C PHE A 32 -3.78 1.02 -8.58
N ILE A 33 -3.01 -0.06 -8.42
CA ILE A 33 -1.57 0.00 -8.61
C ILE A 33 -1.23 0.22 -10.09
N SER A 34 -1.84 -0.53 -10.99
CA SER A 34 -1.53 -0.44 -12.43
C SER A 34 -2.00 0.87 -13.04
N GLU A 35 -3.04 1.51 -12.47
CA GLU A 35 -3.53 2.78 -12.96
C GLU A 35 -2.75 3.99 -12.44
N GLY A 36 -1.70 3.76 -11.67
CA GLY A 36 -0.87 4.84 -11.16
C GLY A 36 -1.50 5.59 -9.99
N LEU A 37 -2.44 4.97 -9.30
CA LEU A 37 -3.18 5.59 -8.20
C LEU A 37 -2.55 5.32 -6.84
N VAL A 38 -1.36 4.69 -6.80
CA VAL A 38 -0.67 4.35 -5.56
C VAL A 38 0.73 4.93 -5.60
N LEU A 39 1.08 5.66 -4.55
CA LEU A 39 2.42 6.25 -4.40
C LEU A 39 3.11 5.63 -3.20
N VAL A 40 4.39 5.29 -3.37
CA VAL A 40 5.24 4.78 -2.30
C VAL A 40 6.30 5.84 -2.03
N ASP A 41 6.33 6.34 -0.81
CA ASP A 41 7.24 7.43 -0.41
C ASP A 41 7.17 8.61 -1.40
N GLY A 42 5.96 8.93 -1.85
CA GLY A 42 5.71 10.08 -2.71
C GLY A 42 5.88 9.83 -4.20
N GLU A 43 6.26 8.63 -4.61
CA GLU A 43 6.46 8.31 -6.03
C GLU A 43 5.47 7.26 -6.49
N VAL A 44 4.92 7.43 -7.70
CA VAL A 44 3.98 6.47 -8.27
C VAL A 44 4.66 5.10 -8.40
N GLU A 45 4.00 4.07 -7.90
CA GLU A 45 4.47 2.70 -8.00
C GLU A 45 3.44 1.86 -8.74
N THR A 46 3.87 1.17 -9.80
CA THR A 46 2.98 0.33 -10.61
C THR A 46 3.24 -1.16 -10.46
N ARG A 47 4.22 -1.54 -9.64
CA ARG A 47 4.55 -2.96 -9.40
C ARG A 47 3.79 -3.47 -8.18
N ARG A 48 2.94 -4.48 -8.38
CA ARG A 48 2.16 -5.08 -7.29
C ARG A 48 3.05 -5.70 -6.22
N GLY A 49 4.18 -6.24 -6.64
CA GLY A 49 5.09 -6.94 -5.75
C GLY A 49 6.11 -6.05 -5.05
N ARG A 50 5.99 -4.73 -5.17
CA ARG A 50 6.93 -3.82 -4.49
C ARG A 50 6.94 -4.13 -3.00
N LYS A 51 8.13 -4.36 -2.44
CA LYS A 51 8.30 -4.64 -1.02
C LYS A 51 8.24 -3.34 -0.24
N ILE A 52 7.37 -3.30 0.77
CA ILE A 52 7.20 -2.13 1.63
C ILE A 52 7.75 -2.47 3.00
N TYR A 53 8.74 -1.69 3.45
CA TYR A 53 9.47 -1.91 4.69
C TYR A 53 9.02 -0.94 5.77
N ASP A 54 9.46 -1.19 7.00
CA ASP A 54 9.24 -0.31 8.15
C ASP A 54 9.61 1.14 7.79
N GLY A 55 8.73 2.06 8.16
CA GLY A 55 8.94 3.49 7.94
C GLY A 55 8.50 4.01 6.57
N MET A 56 8.19 3.12 5.63
CA MET A 56 7.75 3.56 4.31
C MET A 56 6.28 3.98 4.34
N THR A 57 5.94 4.97 3.50
CA THR A 57 4.58 5.48 3.41
C THR A 57 3.95 5.08 2.09
N VAL A 58 2.63 4.89 2.11
CA VAL A 58 1.87 4.55 0.92
C VAL A 58 0.64 5.44 0.88
N ARG A 59 0.43 6.09 -0.27
CA ARG A 59 -0.75 6.92 -0.51
C ARG A 59 -1.58 6.29 -1.62
N VAL A 60 -2.88 6.20 -1.40
CA VAL A 60 -3.81 5.68 -2.41
C VAL A 60 -4.77 6.80 -2.80
N LEU A 61 -4.82 7.10 -4.10
CA LEU A 61 -5.66 8.16 -4.66
C LEU A 61 -7.02 7.58 -5.04
N ALA A 62 -7.82 7.27 -4.03
CA ALA A 62 -9.20 6.82 -4.19
C ALA A 62 -10.13 8.04 -4.01
N ASP A 63 -11.46 7.81 -3.94
CA ASP A 63 -12.42 8.88 -3.72
C ASP A 63 -12.06 9.68 -2.46
N GLU A 64 -11.74 8.96 -1.38
CA GLU A 64 -11.10 9.56 -0.23
C GLU A 64 -9.65 9.13 -0.22
N GLU A 65 -8.74 10.09 -0.19
CA GLU A 65 -7.31 9.78 -0.18
C GLU A 65 -6.95 9.01 1.10
N VAL A 66 -6.23 7.91 0.94
CA VAL A 66 -5.79 7.09 2.06
C VAL A 66 -4.28 7.23 2.19
N ASN A 67 -3.80 7.49 3.39
CA ASN A 67 -2.37 7.60 3.68
C ASN A 67 -2.01 6.61 4.77
N LEU A 68 -1.05 5.74 4.46
CA LEU A 68 -0.60 4.67 5.35
C LEU A 68 0.88 4.83 5.66
N ILE A 69 1.28 4.42 6.87
CA ILE A 69 2.69 4.24 7.19
C ILE A 69 2.86 2.83 7.76
N VAL A 70 3.86 2.11 7.27
CA VAL A 70 4.14 0.74 7.70
C VAL A 70 5.10 0.77 8.87
N LYS A 71 4.78 0.01 9.91
CA LYS A 71 5.61 -0.11 11.10
C LYS A 71 5.82 -1.59 11.39
N LYS A 72 7.07 -1.99 11.55
CA LYS A 72 7.38 -3.35 11.95
C LYS A 72 7.29 -3.44 13.48
N ARG A 73 6.61 -4.47 13.96
CA ARG A 73 6.47 -4.74 15.39
C ARG A 73 7.80 -5.10 16.02
#